data_a2a336e1e2851a2e826a58beaaafe95f
#
_entry.id   a2a336e1e2851a2e826a58beaaafe95f
#
_cell.length_a   1.000
_cell.length_b   1.000
_cell.length_c   1.000
_cell.angle_alpha   90.00
_cell.angle_beta   90.00
_cell.angle_gamma   90.00
#
_symmetry.space_group_name_H-M   'P 1'
#
loop_
_entity.id
_entity.type
_entity.pdbx_description
1 polymer ?
#
loop_
_entity_poly.entity_id
_entity_poly.type
_entity_poly.pdbx_seq_one_letter_code
_entity_poly.pdbx_strand_id
1 'polypeptide(L)'
;AIHGFYPAYWIEIHHEWVQPFNYLVQQNINTFFYKYDWNDCPSNVSNDFKEELKFLINTNPNITNWQIVGHSMGGSVVMFTNQSFDFNNKITFNTVATPVNYVREKTSFLIRTYEFLFRKNCKENINSLDYEFENGFINKHVQWRNLKEFDSQFKNYNFDPYDGHIKDSIIF
;
A
#
# COMPACT_ATOMS: atom_id res chain seq x y z
N ALA A 1 -6.05 -7.99 -1.09
CA ALA A 1 -5.28 -6.96 -1.80
C ALA A 1 -5.89 -5.58 -1.57
N ILE A 2 -5.06 -4.57 -1.59
CA ILE A 2 -5.43 -3.16 -1.34
C ILE A 2 -4.94 -2.33 -2.52
N HIS A 3 -5.86 -1.58 -3.14
CA HIS A 3 -5.54 -0.78 -4.33
C HIS A 3 -4.73 0.49 -4.00
N GLY A 4 -4.10 1.07 -5.02
CA GLY A 4 -3.43 2.35 -4.95
C GLY A 4 -4.37 3.55 -5.15
N PHE A 5 -3.81 4.66 -5.60
CA PHE A 5 -4.54 5.86 -5.99
C PHE A 5 -5.54 5.54 -7.11
N TYR A 6 -6.80 5.94 -6.93
CA TYR A 6 -7.90 5.58 -7.83
C TYR A 6 -8.81 6.77 -8.14
N PRO A 7 -8.41 7.68 -9.01
CA PRO A 7 -9.34 8.72 -9.48
C PRO A 7 -10.50 8.10 -10.23
N ALA A 8 -11.73 8.48 -9.88
CA ALA A 8 -12.96 7.90 -10.45
C ALA A 8 -13.10 8.01 -11.98
N TYR A 9 -12.30 8.86 -12.61
CA TYR A 9 -12.27 9.05 -14.07
C TYR A 9 -11.21 8.19 -14.80
N TRP A 10 -10.39 7.44 -14.09
CA TRP A 10 -9.44 6.52 -14.71
C TRP A 10 -10.15 5.21 -15.08
N ILE A 11 -10.56 5.11 -16.32
CA ILE A 11 -11.33 3.97 -16.82
C ILE A 11 -10.49 2.69 -16.85
N GLU A 12 -9.18 2.81 -17.04
CA GLU A 12 -8.28 1.67 -17.24
C GLU A 12 -7.84 0.96 -15.95
N ILE A 13 -8.03 1.56 -14.81
CA ILE A 13 -7.52 1.01 -13.54
C ILE A 13 -8.18 -0.31 -13.14
N HIS A 14 -9.41 -0.54 -13.61
CA HIS A 14 -10.05 -1.85 -13.43
C HIS A 14 -9.25 -2.98 -14.10
N HIS A 15 -8.54 -2.67 -15.19
CA HIS A 15 -7.74 -3.66 -15.91
C HIS A 15 -6.47 -4.02 -15.14
N GLU A 16 -5.88 -3.13 -14.37
CA GLU A 16 -4.65 -3.43 -13.60
C GLU A 16 -4.87 -4.56 -12.60
N TRP A 17 -6.07 -4.67 -12.01
CA TRP A 17 -6.37 -5.68 -11.01
C TRP A 17 -7.11 -6.90 -11.55
N VAL A 18 -7.80 -6.78 -12.68
CA VAL A 18 -8.55 -7.91 -13.26
C VAL A 18 -7.62 -9.07 -13.63
N GLN A 19 -6.49 -8.80 -14.27
CA GLN A 19 -5.56 -9.85 -14.68
C GLN A 19 -4.91 -10.56 -13.47
N PRO A 20 -4.31 -9.83 -12.48
CA PRO A 20 -3.80 -10.48 -11.27
C PRO A 20 -4.85 -11.31 -10.52
N PHE A 21 -6.08 -10.80 -10.38
CA PHE A 21 -7.15 -11.55 -9.73
C PHE A 21 -7.55 -12.80 -10.50
N ASN A 22 -7.73 -12.71 -11.81
CA ASN A 22 -8.03 -13.86 -12.64
C ASN A 22 -6.94 -14.94 -12.53
N TYR A 23 -5.68 -14.54 -12.53
CA TYR A 23 -4.56 -15.46 -12.32
C TYR A 23 -4.66 -16.17 -10.96
N LEU A 24 -4.87 -15.43 -9.88
CA LEU A 24 -4.98 -16.00 -8.53
C LEU A 24 -6.18 -16.96 -8.41
N VAL A 25 -7.31 -16.61 -9.00
CA VAL A 25 -8.49 -17.49 -9.06
C VAL A 25 -8.20 -18.78 -9.84
N GLN A 26 -7.50 -18.69 -10.97
CA GLN A 26 -7.07 -19.87 -11.75
C GLN A 26 -6.11 -20.78 -10.97
N GLN A 27 -5.33 -20.22 -10.04
CA GLN A 27 -4.46 -20.97 -9.13
C GLN A 27 -5.19 -21.49 -7.89
N ASN A 28 -6.52 -21.36 -7.80
CA ASN A 28 -7.33 -21.69 -6.62
C ASN A 28 -6.87 -20.98 -5.35
N ILE A 29 -6.37 -19.76 -5.45
CA ILE A 29 -5.98 -18.92 -4.32
C ILE A 29 -7.18 -18.07 -3.91
N ASN A 30 -7.67 -18.27 -2.68
CA ASN A 30 -8.72 -17.42 -2.12
C ASN A 30 -8.21 -15.99 -2.00
N THR A 31 -8.91 -15.06 -2.64
CA THR A 31 -8.48 -13.66 -2.73
C THR A 31 -9.60 -12.73 -2.29
N PHE A 32 -9.27 -11.82 -1.38
CA PHE A 32 -10.15 -10.76 -0.90
C PHE A 32 -9.60 -9.41 -1.37
N PHE A 33 -10.50 -8.55 -1.82
CA PHE A 33 -10.15 -7.20 -2.24
C PHE A 33 -10.75 -6.19 -1.28
N TYR A 34 -9.88 -5.40 -0.63
CA TYR A 34 -10.29 -4.33 0.26
C TYR A 34 -10.39 -3.03 -0.53
N LYS A 35 -11.61 -2.47 -0.57
CA LYS A 35 -11.89 -1.16 -1.18
C LYS A 35 -12.04 -0.11 -0.09
N TYR A 36 -11.37 1.02 -0.25
CA TYR A 36 -11.39 2.12 0.70
C TYR A 36 -11.54 3.47 -0.01
N ASP A 37 -11.86 4.52 0.74
CA ASP A 37 -11.80 5.89 0.25
C ASP A 37 -10.33 6.34 0.17
N TRP A 38 -9.78 6.39 -1.03
CA TRP A 38 -8.40 6.77 -1.28
C TRP A 38 -8.08 8.24 -0.92
N ASN A 39 -9.12 9.09 -0.67
CA ASN A 39 -8.94 10.45 -0.15
C ASN A 39 -8.69 10.47 1.36
N ASP A 40 -8.95 9.39 2.06
CA ASP A 40 -8.69 9.32 3.49
C ASP A 40 -7.21 9.08 3.79
N CYS A 41 -6.82 9.38 5.02
CA CYS A 41 -5.45 9.20 5.47
C CYS A 41 -5.10 7.72 5.60
N PRO A 42 -3.92 7.27 5.13
CA PRO A 42 -3.53 5.87 5.22
C PRO A 42 -3.61 5.28 6.63
N SER A 43 -3.33 6.05 7.67
CA SER A 43 -3.47 5.61 9.06
C SER A 43 -4.91 5.36 9.46
N ASN A 44 -5.86 6.23 9.05
CA ASN A 44 -7.28 6.01 9.30
C ASN A 44 -7.76 4.75 8.58
N VAL A 45 -7.46 4.67 7.27
CA VAL A 45 -7.78 3.50 6.45
C VAL A 45 -7.18 2.23 7.04
N SER A 46 -5.95 2.31 7.59
CA SER A 46 -5.31 1.14 8.21
C SER A 46 -6.04 0.66 9.46
N ASN A 47 -6.67 1.55 10.21
CA ASN A 47 -7.46 1.16 11.37
C ASN A 47 -8.71 0.38 10.96
N ASP A 48 -9.44 0.87 9.97
CA ASP A 48 -10.60 0.18 9.43
C ASP A 48 -10.21 -1.16 8.80
N PHE A 49 -9.08 -1.17 8.07
CA PHE A 49 -8.56 -2.38 7.47
C PHE A 49 -8.15 -3.44 8.49
N LYS A 50 -7.59 -3.04 9.64
CA LYS A 50 -7.26 -3.98 10.73
C LYS A 50 -8.50 -4.71 11.24
N GLU A 51 -9.61 -4.00 11.42
CA GLU A 51 -10.86 -4.63 11.88
C GLU A 51 -11.42 -5.60 10.84
N GLU A 52 -11.41 -5.21 9.57
CA GLU A 52 -11.81 -6.09 8.46
C GLU A 52 -10.91 -7.33 8.36
N LEU A 53 -9.59 -7.15 8.49
CA LEU A 53 -8.64 -8.25 8.45
C LEU A 53 -8.83 -9.22 9.62
N LYS A 54 -9.08 -8.72 10.83
CA LYS A 54 -9.43 -9.56 11.99
C LYS A 54 -10.72 -10.36 11.73
N PHE A 55 -11.73 -9.71 11.19
CA PHE A 55 -12.97 -10.38 10.82
C PHE A 55 -12.73 -11.50 9.80
N LEU A 56 -11.99 -11.22 8.73
CA LEU A 56 -11.66 -12.21 7.70
C LEU A 56 -10.88 -13.40 8.27
N ILE A 57 -9.89 -13.16 9.11
CA ILE A 57 -9.10 -14.22 9.73
C ILE A 57 -9.99 -15.09 10.64
N ASN A 58 -10.82 -14.48 11.49
CA ASN A 58 -11.68 -15.19 12.41
C ASN A 58 -12.78 -16.01 11.70
N THR A 59 -13.29 -15.52 10.59
CA THR A 59 -14.31 -16.22 9.80
C THR A 59 -13.76 -17.30 8.89
N ASN A 60 -12.42 -17.34 8.70
CA ASN A 60 -11.72 -18.31 7.87
C ASN A 60 -10.61 -19.06 8.66
N PRO A 61 -10.96 -19.79 9.75
CA PRO A 61 -9.97 -20.37 10.66
C PRO A 61 -9.08 -21.45 10.02
N ASN A 62 -9.50 -22.00 8.89
CA ASN A 62 -8.73 -23.00 8.15
C ASN A 62 -7.59 -22.38 7.30
N ILE A 63 -7.57 -21.05 7.14
CA ILE A 63 -6.51 -20.34 6.43
C ILE A 63 -5.42 -20.00 7.44
N THR A 64 -4.27 -20.66 7.31
CA THR A 64 -3.14 -20.50 8.23
C THR A 64 -2.07 -19.51 7.74
N ASN A 65 -2.07 -19.20 6.45
CA ASN A 65 -1.10 -18.27 5.85
C ASN A 65 -1.86 -17.15 5.11
N TRP A 66 -1.55 -15.92 5.48
CA TRP A 66 -2.16 -14.74 4.88
C TRP A 66 -1.11 -13.90 4.16
N GLN A 67 -1.39 -13.53 2.92
CA GLN A 67 -0.59 -12.59 2.14
C GLN A 67 -1.39 -11.30 1.98
N ILE A 68 -0.93 -10.25 2.63
CA ILE A 68 -1.52 -8.92 2.50
C ILE A 68 -0.72 -8.17 1.44
N VAL A 69 -1.37 -7.68 0.40
CA VAL A 69 -0.70 -7.02 -0.73
C VAL A 69 -1.28 -5.64 -0.91
N GLY A 70 -0.47 -4.60 -0.79
CA GLY A 70 -0.82 -3.22 -1.08
C GLY A 70 0.00 -2.67 -2.24
N HIS A 71 -0.68 -2.08 -3.22
CA HIS A 71 -0.04 -1.47 -4.38
C HIS A 71 -0.03 0.05 -4.24
N SER A 72 1.09 0.68 -4.58
CA SER A 72 1.23 2.15 -4.56
C SER A 72 0.78 2.74 -3.21
N MET A 73 -0.18 3.66 -3.18
CA MET A 73 -0.73 4.22 -1.94
C MET A 73 -1.36 3.18 -1.01
N GLY A 74 -1.92 2.08 -1.56
CA GLY A 74 -2.40 0.95 -0.75
C GLY A 74 -1.29 0.26 0.02
N GLY A 75 -0.04 0.37 -0.44
CA GLY A 75 1.12 -0.07 0.30
C GLY A 75 1.36 0.73 1.58
N SER A 76 1.09 2.04 1.59
CA SER A 76 1.15 2.84 2.83
C SER A 76 0.14 2.34 3.86
N VAL A 77 -1.08 1.99 3.44
CA VAL A 77 -2.08 1.38 4.34
C VAL A 77 -1.56 0.06 4.92
N VAL A 78 -0.93 -0.78 4.09
CA VAL A 78 -0.31 -2.05 4.51
C VAL A 78 0.79 -1.80 5.55
N MET A 79 1.62 -0.80 5.35
CA MET A 79 2.70 -0.45 6.26
C MET A 79 2.17 -0.01 7.63
N PHE A 80 1.23 0.94 7.67
CA PHE A 80 0.57 1.37 8.91
C PHE A 80 -0.15 0.23 9.62
N THR A 81 -0.73 -0.69 8.86
CA THR A 81 -1.35 -1.88 9.44
C THR A 81 -0.31 -2.76 10.13
N ASN A 82 0.82 -3.04 9.47
CA ASN A 82 1.85 -3.94 9.98
C ASN A 82 2.58 -3.40 11.22
N GLN A 83 2.59 -2.10 11.45
CA GLN A 83 3.18 -1.51 12.66
C GLN A 83 2.53 -1.95 13.96
N SER A 84 1.23 -2.27 13.92
CA SER A 84 0.44 -2.49 15.13
C SER A 84 -0.52 -3.67 15.05
N PHE A 85 -0.45 -4.46 13.96
CA PHE A 85 -1.31 -5.62 13.78
C PHE A 85 -0.61 -6.87 14.31
N ASP A 86 -0.88 -7.22 15.55
CA ASP A 86 -0.43 -8.46 16.16
C ASP A 86 -1.57 -9.48 16.15
N PHE A 87 -1.34 -10.60 15.48
CA PHE A 87 -2.30 -11.67 15.37
C PHE A 87 -1.56 -13.03 15.28
N ASN A 88 -2.08 -14.05 15.96
CA ASN A 88 -1.43 -15.35 16.08
C ASN A 88 -1.29 -16.15 14.77
N ASN A 89 -1.69 -15.60 13.64
CA ASN A 89 -1.60 -16.25 12.33
C ASN A 89 -0.30 -15.87 11.62
N LYS A 90 0.17 -16.73 10.73
CA LYS A 90 1.32 -16.42 9.88
C LYS A 90 0.88 -15.43 8.79
N ILE A 91 1.26 -14.18 8.96
CA ILE A 91 0.92 -13.09 8.05
C ILE A 91 2.20 -12.54 7.42
N THR A 92 2.17 -12.34 6.10
CA THR A 92 3.21 -11.61 5.38
C THR A 92 2.58 -10.40 4.73
N PHE A 93 3.11 -9.23 5.02
CA PHE A 93 2.70 -7.99 4.40
C PHE A 93 3.60 -7.68 3.21
N ASN A 94 3.02 -7.30 2.08
CA ASN A 94 3.72 -7.02 0.85
C ASN A 94 3.34 -5.62 0.35
N THR A 95 4.34 -4.79 0.10
CA THR A 95 4.17 -3.52 -0.61
C THR A 95 4.70 -3.67 -2.03
N VAL A 96 3.92 -3.24 -3.01
CA VAL A 96 4.26 -3.31 -4.43
C VAL A 96 4.25 -1.91 -5.03
N ALA A 97 5.33 -1.49 -5.64
CA ALA A 97 5.48 -0.17 -6.24
C ALA A 97 4.99 0.96 -5.32
N THR A 98 5.30 0.86 -4.02
CA THR A 98 4.93 1.84 -3.01
C THR A 98 6.03 2.89 -2.88
N PRO A 99 5.74 4.17 -3.12
CA PRO A 99 6.73 5.23 -2.99
C PRO A 99 7.03 5.48 -1.50
N VAL A 100 8.15 4.98 -1.03
CA VAL A 100 8.62 5.12 0.37
C VAL A 100 9.47 6.35 0.59
N ASN A 101 10.11 6.86 -0.48
CA ASN A 101 10.94 8.07 -0.47
C ASN A 101 10.26 9.20 -1.27
N TYR A 102 8.99 9.47 -0.97
CA TYR A 102 8.22 10.48 -1.70
C TYR A 102 8.35 11.85 -1.05
N VAL A 103 9.05 12.77 -1.70
CA VAL A 103 9.22 14.13 -1.21
C VAL A 103 8.17 15.06 -1.84
N ARG A 104 7.18 15.48 -1.06
CA ARG A 104 6.07 16.34 -1.49
C ARG A 104 6.53 17.62 -2.18
N GLU A 105 7.65 18.18 -1.76
CA GLU A 105 8.21 19.41 -2.34
C GLU A 105 8.60 19.27 -3.81
N LYS A 106 8.81 18.03 -4.27
CA LYS A 106 9.20 17.72 -5.65
C LYS A 106 8.01 17.40 -6.56
N THR A 107 6.78 17.43 -6.05
CA THR A 107 5.58 17.16 -6.85
C THR A 107 5.18 18.37 -7.69
N SER A 108 4.49 18.12 -8.81
CA SER A 108 3.98 19.18 -9.68
C SER A 108 2.97 20.07 -8.94
N PHE A 109 2.91 21.34 -9.35
CA PHE A 109 1.94 22.29 -8.80
C PHE A 109 0.48 21.81 -8.92
N LEU A 110 0.14 21.11 -9.99
CA LEU A 110 -1.21 20.55 -10.20
C LEU A 110 -1.56 19.49 -9.16
N ILE A 111 -0.62 18.59 -8.84
CA ILE A 111 -0.82 17.56 -7.81
C ILE A 111 -1.00 18.22 -6.44
N ARG A 112 -0.18 19.22 -6.10
CA ARG A 112 -0.31 19.98 -4.84
C ARG A 112 -1.64 20.68 -4.72
N THR A 113 -2.12 21.30 -5.82
CA THR A 113 -3.42 21.98 -5.83
C THR A 113 -4.55 20.99 -5.65
N TYR A 114 -4.47 19.85 -6.30
CA TYR A 114 -5.45 18.77 -6.15
C TYR A 114 -5.49 18.23 -4.72
N GLU A 115 -4.33 17.93 -4.14
CA GLU A 115 -4.22 17.48 -2.75
C GLU A 115 -4.77 18.51 -1.76
N PHE A 116 -4.49 19.79 -2.00
CA PHE A 116 -5.00 20.88 -1.16
C PHE A 116 -6.53 21.03 -1.21
N LEU A 117 -7.12 20.84 -2.38
CA LEU A 117 -8.56 21.08 -2.58
C LEU A 117 -9.42 19.87 -2.21
N PHE A 118 -8.92 18.66 -2.38
CA PHE A 118 -9.74 17.45 -2.37
C PHE A 118 -9.29 16.40 -1.35
N ARG A 119 -8.09 16.50 -0.81
CA ARG A 119 -7.57 15.52 0.12
C ARG A 119 -7.70 16.00 1.56
N LYS A 120 -8.13 15.12 2.46
CA LYS A 120 -8.09 15.39 3.90
C LYS A 120 -6.65 15.72 4.31
N ASN A 121 -6.48 16.71 5.19
CA ASN A 121 -5.19 17.04 5.76
C ASN A 121 -4.72 15.90 6.68
N CYS A 122 -3.96 15.00 6.11
CA CYS A 122 -3.32 13.94 6.87
C CYS A 122 -2.19 14.52 7.71
N LYS A 123 -2.18 14.22 8.99
CA LYS A 123 -1.07 14.59 9.89
C LYS A 123 0.20 13.82 9.57
N GLU A 124 0.03 12.66 8.94
CA GLU A 124 1.13 11.81 8.52
C GLU A 124 1.89 12.48 7.39
N ASN A 125 3.14 12.68 7.65
CA ASN A 125 4.04 13.20 6.66
C ASN A 125 4.40 12.07 5.71
N ILE A 126 3.65 11.93 4.58
CA ILE A 126 3.99 10.99 3.52
C ILE A 126 5.43 11.24 3.01
N ASN A 127 6.03 12.36 3.43
CA ASN A 127 7.36 12.79 3.03
C ASN A 127 8.51 12.03 3.67
N SER A 128 8.28 11.20 4.66
CA SER A 128 9.31 10.36 5.29
C SER A 128 8.67 9.13 5.93
N LEU A 129 8.14 8.25 5.12
CA LEU A 129 7.71 6.94 5.62
C LEU A 129 8.86 6.20 6.33
N ASP A 130 10.10 6.42 5.90
CA ASP A 130 11.29 5.90 6.57
C ASP A 130 11.35 6.30 8.04
N TYR A 131 11.06 7.55 8.38
CA TYR A 131 11.11 8.05 9.74
C TYR A 131 9.98 7.50 10.62
N GLU A 132 8.78 7.35 10.08
CA GLU A 132 7.62 6.85 10.81
C GLU A 132 7.72 5.34 11.11
N PHE A 133 8.55 4.61 10.37
CA PHE A 133 8.74 3.16 10.50
C PHE A 133 10.08 2.74 11.12
N GLU A 134 10.74 3.63 11.84
CA GLU A 134 12.02 3.34 12.53
C GLU A 134 11.95 2.16 13.50
N ASN A 135 10.78 1.91 14.08
CA ASN A 135 10.57 0.79 15.00
C ASN A 135 10.40 -0.57 14.30
N GLY A 136 10.38 -0.58 12.98
CA GLY A 136 10.17 -1.80 12.19
C GLY A 136 8.71 -2.29 12.19
N PHE A 137 8.54 -3.54 11.81
CA PHE A 137 7.24 -4.18 11.65
C PHE A 137 7.07 -5.37 12.62
N ILE A 138 5.82 -5.62 13.03
CA ILE A 138 5.48 -6.77 13.88
C ILE A 138 5.54 -8.08 13.09
N ASN A 139 5.04 -8.04 11.84
CA ASN A 139 5.01 -9.22 10.97
C ASN A 139 6.05 -9.10 9.85
N LYS A 140 6.33 -10.22 9.19
CA LYS A 140 7.19 -10.24 8.01
C LYS A 140 6.70 -9.22 6.99
N HIS A 141 7.61 -8.39 6.50
CA HIS A 141 7.37 -7.39 5.46
C HIS A 141 8.26 -7.60 4.25
N VAL A 142 7.67 -7.48 3.06
CA VAL A 142 8.36 -7.63 1.79
C VAL A 142 8.07 -6.40 0.93
N GLN A 143 9.11 -5.75 0.44
CA GLN A 143 9.04 -4.63 -0.49
C GLN A 143 9.34 -5.11 -1.91
N TRP A 144 8.37 -4.99 -2.80
CA TRP A 144 8.52 -5.19 -4.24
C TRP A 144 8.66 -3.82 -4.88
N ARG A 145 9.89 -3.44 -5.19
CA ARG A 145 10.20 -2.12 -5.76
C ARG A 145 9.91 -2.10 -7.25
N ASN A 146 9.44 -0.96 -7.74
CA ASN A 146 9.41 -0.68 -9.16
C ASN A 146 10.74 -0.04 -9.59
N LEU A 147 11.10 -0.19 -10.86
CA LEU A 147 12.20 0.56 -11.46
C LEU A 147 11.65 1.90 -11.96
N LYS A 148 12.14 2.98 -11.38
CA LYS A 148 11.66 4.35 -11.67
C LYS A 148 11.61 4.67 -13.16
N GLU A 149 12.57 4.19 -13.92
CA GLU A 149 12.70 4.40 -15.37
C GLU A 149 11.52 3.87 -16.17
N PHE A 150 10.87 2.83 -15.65
CA PHE A 150 9.68 2.22 -16.26
C PHE A 150 8.37 2.74 -15.71
N ASP A 151 8.42 3.59 -14.69
CA ASP A 151 7.22 4.18 -14.10
C ASP A 151 6.81 5.45 -14.83
N SER A 152 5.63 5.43 -15.46
CA SER A 152 5.14 6.58 -16.24
C SER A 152 4.96 7.85 -15.40
N GLN A 153 4.71 7.70 -14.09
CA GLN A 153 4.49 8.81 -13.17
C GLN A 153 5.81 9.43 -12.70
N PHE A 154 6.84 8.61 -12.42
CA PHE A 154 8.05 9.04 -11.73
C PHE A 154 9.32 9.07 -12.60
N LYS A 155 9.30 8.52 -13.81
CA LYS A 155 10.48 8.41 -14.69
C LYS A 155 11.24 9.74 -14.93
N ASN A 156 10.53 10.86 -14.88
CA ASN A 156 11.07 12.19 -15.14
C ASN A 156 11.51 12.92 -13.85
N TYR A 157 11.32 12.33 -12.68
CA TYR A 157 11.76 12.95 -11.44
C TYR A 157 13.27 12.77 -11.24
N ASN A 158 13.89 13.73 -10.57
CA ASN A 158 15.33 13.70 -10.24
C ASN A 158 15.65 12.89 -8.98
N PHE A 159 14.67 12.23 -8.39
CA PHE A 159 14.82 11.33 -7.26
C PHE A 159 14.09 10.01 -7.54
N ASP A 160 14.46 8.95 -6.85
CA ASP A 160 13.78 7.68 -6.91
C ASP A 160 12.80 7.54 -5.71
N PRO A 161 11.47 7.50 -5.94
CA PRO A 161 10.51 7.36 -4.86
C PRO A 161 10.53 5.96 -4.23
N TYR A 162 11.13 4.98 -4.90
CA TYR A 162 11.23 3.59 -4.44
C TYR A 162 12.54 3.29 -3.72
N ASP A 163 13.51 4.21 -3.75
CA ASP A 163 14.81 4.06 -3.11
C ASP A 163 14.76 4.43 -1.62
N GLY A 164 14.09 3.58 -0.85
CA GLY A 164 14.01 3.66 0.59
C GLY A 164 14.00 2.26 1.19
N HIS A 165 14.79 2.03 2.22
CA HIS A 165 14.81 0.77 2.96
C HIS A 165 14.07 0.93 4.27
N ILE A 166 12.94 0.24 4.41
CA ILE A 166 12.22 0.18 5.67
C ILE A 166 12.84 -0.92 6.52
N LYS A 167 13.18 -0.57 7.75
CA LYS A 167 13.78 -1.49 8.72
C LYS A 167 13.00 -2.80 8.81
N ASP A 168 13.73 -3.91 8.88
CA ASP A 168 13.20 -5.27 8.99
C ASP A 168 12.37 -5.75 7.78
N SER A 169 12.43 -5.06 6.63
CA SER A 169 11.83 -5.53 5.39
C SER A 169 12.83 -6.29 4.51
N ILE A 170 12.29 -7.24 3.72
CA ILE A 170 13.01 -7.89 2.63
C ILE A 170 12.70 -7.12 1.34
N ILE A 171 13.73 -6.78 0.57
CA ILE A 171 13.61 -5.98 -0.66
C ILE A 171 13.83 -6.88 -1.87
N PHE A 172 12.96 -6.71 -2.89
CA PHE A 172 13.08 -7.31 -4.21
C PHE A 172 12.94 -6.26 -5.31
#